data_0b2812aabbb9458f8a54594576898f39
#
_entry.id   0b2812aabbb9458f8a54594576898f39
#
_cell.length_a   1.000
_cell.length_b   1.000
_cell.length_c   1.000
_cell.angle_alpha   90.00
_cell.angle_beta   90.00
_cell.angle_gamma   90.00
#
_symmetry.space_group_name_H-M   'P 1'
#
loop_
_entity.id
_entity.type
_entity.pdbx_description
1 polymer ?
#
loop_
_entity_poly.entity_id
_entity_poly.type
_entity_poly.pdbx_seq_one_letter_code
_entity_poly.pdbx_strand_id
1 'polypeptide(L)'
;MFLIRKYAVDKESSDALLEWLKPFETLIYKREGNWRDLASKNKLTKSIIPKSNSPYGQDLIDKMVMLIKEELHHFYQVLEIMDEYDVEYQSITPCRYAKGMLRHVKTFEPDALVDKLIVGAYIEARSCERFAKLAPHVDKRLGDFYISLLRSEARHYQDYLTLAQEIADFDITERVEFFGNLEADLISTPDEDFKFHSGNPA
;
A
#
# COMPACT_ATOMS: atom_id res chain seq x y z
N MET A 1 3.41 -1.66 -6.11
CA MET A 1 3.23 -1.39 -7.56
C MET A 1 1.96 -0.60 -7.85
N PHE A 2 0.81 -1.01 -7.37
CA PHE A 2 -0.46 -0.29 -7.57
C PHE A 2 -0.42 1.15 -7.05
N LEU A 3 0.03 1.37 -5.82
CA LEU A 3 0.16 2.70 -5.23
C LEU A 3 1.09 3.59 -6.06
N ILE A 4 2.28 3.11 -6.40
CA ILE A 4 3.27 3.90 -7.16
C ILE A 4 2.75 4.20 -8.57
N ARG A 5 2.17 3.22 -9.27
CA ARG A 5 1.63 3.42 -10.62
C ARG A 5 0.44 4.38 -10.65
N LYS A 6 -0.38 4.39 -9.60
CA LYS A 6 -1.50 5.29 -9.45
C LYS A 6 -1.06 6.71 -9.09
N TYR A 7 -0.07 6.85 -8.23
CA TYR A 7 0.24 8.10 -7.56
C TYR A 7 1.39 8.91 -8.18
N ALA A 8 2.17 8.31 -9.08
CA ALA A 8 3.18 9.05 -9.84
C ALA A 8 2.61 9.86 -11.01
N VAL A 9 1.31 9.78 -11.29
CA VAL A 9 0.73 10.15 -12.58
C VAL A 9 -0.11 11.43 -12.56
N ASP A 10 -0.70 11.79 -11.44
CA ASP A 10 -1.39 13.07 -11.30
C ASP A 10 -1.16 13.70 -9.93
N LYS A 11 -1.36 15.03 -9.86
CA LYS A 11 -1.09 15.78 -8.64
C LYS A 11 -1.99 15.36 -7.48
N GLU A 12 -3.26 15.07 -7.71
CA GLU A 12 -4.21 14.67 -6.66
C GLU A 12 -3.85 13.29 -6.09
N SER A 13 -3.42 12.38 -6.94
CA SER A 13 -2.96 11.05 -6.56
C SER A 13 -1.60 11.08 -5.89
N SER A 14 -0.71 11.96 -6.36
CA SER A 14 0.58 12.24 -5.71
C SER A 14 0.38 12.84 -4.33
N ASP A 15 -0.53 13.80 -4.17
CA ASP A 15 -0.86 14.42 -2.89
C ASP A 15 -1.49 13.38 -1.93
N ALA A 16 -2.34 12.48 -2.41
CA ALA A 16 -2.92 11.40 -1.62
C ALA A 16 -1.88 10.34 -1.18
N LEU A 17 -0.89 10.02 -2.04
CA LEU A 17 0.24 9.18 -1.66
C LEU A 17 1.13 9.89 -0.64
N LEU A 18 1.44 11.16 -0.87
CA LEU A 18 2.22 11.98 0.06
C LEU A 18 1.54 12.09 1.42
N GLU A 19 0.22 12.28 1.46
CA GLU A 19 -0.54 12.24 2.71
C GLU A 19 -0.47 10.86 3.38
N TRP A 20 -0.57 9.76 2.61
CA TRP A 20 -0.42 8.41 3.11
C TRP A 20 1.01 8.10 3.58
N LEU A 21 2.02 8.61 2.84
CA LEU A 21 3.44 8.49 3.19
C LEU A 21 3.90 9.52 4.23
N LYS A 22 3.13 10.59 4.48
CA LYS A 22 3.49 11.64 5.43
C LYS A 22 3.96 11.13 6.79
N PRO A 23 3.33 10.12 7.39
CA PRO A 23 3.87 9.49 8.60
C PRO A 23 5.27 8.93 8.42
N PHE A 24 5.63 8.52 7.20
CA PHE A 24 6.90 7.88 6.86
C PHE A 24 7.91 8.83 6.19
N GLU A 25 7.46 10.02 5.74
CA GLU A 25 8.25 10.99 4.97
C GLU A 25 9.52 11.43 5.71
N THR A 26 9.41 11.68 7.00
CA THR A 26 10.57 12.03 7.84
C THR A 26 11.57 10.88 7.97
N LEU A 27 11.11 9.64 7.82
CA LEU A 27 11.91 8.43 7.87
C LEU A 27 12.62 8.16 6.54
N ILE A 28 12.01 8.54 5.42
CA ILE A 28 12.51 8.27 4.08
C ILE A 28 13.53 9.34 3.63
N TYR A 29 13.25 10.62 3.85
CA TYR A 29 14.01 11.72 3.27
C TYR A 29 15.14 12.28 4.14
N LYS A 30 15.24 11.92 5.42
CA LYS A 30 16.29 12.41 6.33
C LYS A 30 17.34 11.35 6.69
N ARG A 31 17.77 10.57 5.74
CA ARG A 31 18.68 9.44 5.92
C ARG A 31 20.14 9.82 6.26
N GLU A 32 20.52 11.10 6.22
CA GLU A 32 21.90 11.56 6.52
C GLU A 32 22.19 11.82 7.99
N GLY A 33 21.22 11.63 8.89
CA GLY A 33 21.38 11.78 10.34
C GLY A 33 21.05 10.50 11.08
N ASN A 34 21.41 10.43 12.34
CA ASN A 34 20.99 9.36 13.23
C ASN A 34 19.45 9.40 13.36
N TRP A 35 18.76 8.71 12.46
CA TRP A 35 17.29 8.69 12.34
C TRP A 35 16.61 8.20 13.64
N ARG A 36 17.29 7.41 14.50
CA ARG A 36 16.82 7.04 15.83
C ARG A 36 16.68 8.26 16.74
N ASP A 37 17.59 9.20 16.64
CA ASP A 37 17.56 10.47 17.37
C ASP A 37 16.47 11.40 16.82
N LEU A 38 16.25 11.40 15.50
CA LEU A 38 15.18 12.15 14.85
C LEU A 38 13.80 11.57 15.18
N ALA A 39 13.66 10.26 15.18
CA ALA A 39 12.45 9.56 15.59
C ALA A 39 12.08 9.88 17.05
N SER A 40 13.04 9.92 17.95
CA SER A 40 12.82 10.25 19.37
C SER A 40 12.47 11.72 19.62
N LYS A 41 12.88 12.64 18.76
CA LYS A 41 12.69 14.09 18.89
C LYS A 41 11.48 14.66 18.17
N ASN A 42 10.90 13.93 17.21
CA ASN A 42 9.80 14.42 16.38
C ASN A 42 8.43 14.01 16.95
N LYS A 43 7.53 14.99 17.09
CA LYS A 43 6.14 14.75 17.55
C LYS A 43 5.37 13.76 16.67
N LEU A 44 5.70 13.71 15.38
CA LEU A 44 5.07 12.79 14.41
C LEU A 44 5.45 11.35 14.72
N THR A 45 6.73 11.10 15.01
CA THR A 45 7.21 9.78 15.40
C THR A 45 6.71 9.33 16.77
N LYS A 46 6.40 10.27 17.68
CA LYS A 46 5.75 9.94 18.94
C LYS A 46 4.29 9.49 18.81
N SER A 47 3.62 9.87 17.71
CA SER A 47 2.25 9.40 17.40
C SER A 47 2.24 8.13 16.56
N ILE A 48 3.32 7.81 15.85
CA ILE A 48 3.47 6.60 15.04
C ILE A 48 4.09 5.47 15.86
N ILE A 49 5.01 5.80 16.77
CA ILE A 49 5.63 4.84 17.67
C ILE A 49 4.83 4.85 18.97
N PRO A 50 3.92 3.88 19.17
CA PRO A 50 3.17 3.80 20.42
C PRO A 50 4.17 3.57 21.56
N LYS A 51 4.42 4.59 22.37
CA LYS A 51 5.33 4.61 23.51
C LYS A 51 6.82 4.46 23.13
N SER A 52 7.62 5.42 23.54
CA SER A 52 9.06 5.59 23.26
C SER A 52 9.97 4.39 23.62
N ASN A 53 9.44 3.29 24.13
CA ASN A 53 10.12 2.04 24.49
C ASN A 53 9.42 0.81 23.90
N SER A 54 8.50 0.97 22.93
CA SER A 54 7.87 -0.18 22.29
C SER A 54 8.85 -0.80 21.27
N PRO A 55 9.14 -2.09 21.33
CA PRO A 55 9.95 -2.79 20.33
C PRO A 55 9.32 -2.73 18.93
N TYR A 56 8.01 -2.53 18.85
CA TYR A 56 7.26 -2.50 17.57
C TYR A 56 7.57 -1.31 16.69
N GLY A 57 8.01 -0.17 17.24
CA GLY A 57 8.34 1.02 16.45
C GLY A 57 9.50 0.80 15.48
N GLN A 58 10.51 0.02 15.89
CA GLN A 58 11.64 -0.31 15.02
C GLN A 58 11.21 -1.29 13.93
N ASP A 59 10.44 -2.30 14.27
CA ASP A 59 9.96 -3.30 13.31
C ASP A 59 9.08 -2.68 12.23
N LEU A 60 8.17 -1.78 12.61
CA LEU A 60 7.38 -0.98 11.67
C LEU A 60 8.27 -0.23 10.67
N ILE A 61 9.30 0.47 11.18
CA ILE A 61 10.21 1.24 10.33
C ILE A 61 10.97 0.32 9.39
N ASP A 62 11.52 -0.77 9.88
CA ASP A 62 12.34 -1.69 9.09
C ASP A 62 11.49 -2.35 7.98
N LYS A 63 10.29 -2.80 8.30
CA LYS A 63 9.34 -3.37 7.32
C LYS A 63 8.90 -2.34 6.29
N MET A 64 8.55 -1.12 6.70
CA MET A 64 8.16 -0.06 5.76
C MET A 64 9.30 0.35 4.84
N VAL A 65 10.55 0.41 5.32
CA VAL A 65 11.72 0.70 4.47
C VAL A 65 11.96 -0.41 3.45
N MET A 66 11.79 -1.67 3.85
CA MET A 66 11.90 -2.79 2.90
C MET A 66 10.81 -2.74 1.83
N LEU A 67 9.57 -2.55 2.24
CA LEU A 67 8.43 -2.42 1.34
C LEU A 67 8.65 -1.30 0.31
N ILE A 68 9.05 -0.11 0.75
CA ILE A 68 9.31 1.03 -0.15
C ILE A 68 10.39 0.69 -1.18
N LYS A 69 11.46 0.00 -0.79
CA LYS A 69 12.52 -0.41 -1.72
C LYS A 69 12.01 -1.41 -2.77
N GLU A 70 11.18 -2.35 -2.35
CA GLU A 70 10.59 -3.35 -3.23
C GLU A 70 9.59 -2.70 -4.19
N GLU A 71 8.71 -1.83 -3.69
CA GLU A 71 7.77 -1.09 -4.54
C GLU A 71 8.48 -0.18 -5.55
N LEU A 72 9.57 0.47 -5.16
CA LEU A 72 10.37 1.25 -6.09
C LEU A 72 11.01 0.36 -7.18
N HIS A 73 11.50 -0.82 -6.81
CA HIS A 73 12.03 -1.79 -7.77
C HIS A 73 10.93 -2.28 -8.73
N HIS A 74 9.75 -2.64 -8.22
CA HIS A 74 8.61 -3.02 -9.05
C HIS A 74 8.19 -1.90 -10.01
N PHE A 75 8.23 -0.66 -9.56
CA PHE A 75 7.95 0.49 -10.40
C PHE A 75 8.94 0.61 -11.58
N TYR A 76 10.25 0.47 -11.34
CA TYR A 76 11.23 0.46 -12.43
C TYR A 76 11.00 -0.68 -13.40
N GLN A 77 10.69 -1.89 -12.91
CA GLN A 77 10.36 -3.02 -13.79
C GLN A 77 9.12 -2.74 -14.66
N VAL A 78 8.12 -2.02 -14.13
CA VAL A 78 6.95 -1.61 -14.91
C VAL A 78 7.35 -0.64 -16.02
N LEU A 79 8.22 0.34 -15.73
CA LEU A 79 8.70 1.28 -16.75
C LEU A 79 9.48 0.56 -17.86
N GLU A 80 10.36 -0.39 -17.50
CA GLU A 80 11.07 -1.23 -18.47
C GLU A 80 10.12 -2.03 -19.36
N ILE A 81 9.08 -2.64 -18.77
CA ILE A 81 8.06 -3.37 -19.52
C ILE A 81 7.26 -2.43 -20.43
N MET A 82 6.93 -1.24 -19.97
CA MET A 82 6.23 -0.25 -20.82
C MET A 82 7.08 0.13 -22.04
N ASP A 83 8.38 0.32 -21.86
CA ASP A 83 9.30 0.58 -22.95
C ASP A 83 9.40 -0.62 -23.92
N GLU A 84 9.49 -1.85 -23.39
CA GLU A 84 9.50 -3.09 -24.20
C GLU A 84 8.24 -3.22 -25.08
N TYR A 85 7.10 -2.71 -24.61
CA TYR A 85 5.80 -2.80 -25.30
C TYR A 85 5.43 -1.52 -26.07
N ASP A 86 6.33 -0.57 -26.19
CA ASP A 86 6.07 0.74 -26.83
C ASP A 86 4.83 1.45 -26.25
N VAL A 87 4.68 1.34 -24.90
CA VAL A 87 3.57 1.96 -24.16
C VAL A 87 4.04 3.23 -23.48
N GLU A 88 3.52 4.37 -23.91
CA GLU A 88 3.82 5.66 -23.31
C GLU A 88 3.26 5.76 -21.87
N TYR A 89 4.08 6.30 -20.97
CA TYR A 89 3.66 6.58 -19.59
C TYR A 89 2.77 7.82 -19.57
N GLN A 90 1.47 7.61 -19.34
CA GLN A 90 0.46 8.68 -19.35
C GLN A 90 -0.24 8.83 -18.01
N SER A 91 -0.78 10.03 -17.77
CA SER A 91 -1.64 10.29 -16.62
C SER A 91 -2.96 9.51 -16.74
N ILE A 92 -3.31 8.77 -15.71
CA ILE A 92 -4.57 8.04 -15.61
C ILE A 92 -5.34 8.45 -14.37
N THR A 93 -6.67 8.51 -14.49
CA THR A 93 -7.55 8.76 -13.34
C THR A 93 -7.38 7.69 -12.25
N PRO A 94 -7.44 8.06 -10.97
CA PRO A 94 -7.31 7.10 -9.89
C PRO A 94 -8.54 6.17 -9.79
N CYS A 95 -8.29 4.90 -9.44
CA CYS A 95 -9.37 3.98 -9.13
C CYS A 95 -10.09 4.39 -7.84
N ARG A 96 -11.42 4.25 -7.78
CA ARG A 96 -12.21 4.53 -6.57
C ARG A 96 -11.91 3.60 -5.39
N TYR A 97 -11.30 2.43 -5.63
CA TYR A 97 -11.08 1.38 -4.65
C TYR A 97 -10.31 1.86 -3.40
N ALA A 98 -9.08 2.32 -3.56
CA ALA A 98 -8.25 2.76 -2.43
C ALA A 98 -8.88 3.96 -1.70
N LYS A 99 -9.45 4.92 -2.44
CA LYS A 99 -10.16 6.07 -1.85
C LYS A 99 -11.40 5.63 -1.08
N GLY A 100 -12.13 4.63 -1.59
CA GLY A 100 -13.27 4.03 -0.93
C GLY A 100 -12.90 3.43 0.42
N MET A 101 -11.83 2.65 0.46
CA MET A 101 -11.29 2.07 1.71
C MET A 101 -10.84 3.16 2.69
N LEU A 102 -10.02 4.10 2.25
CA LEU A 102 -9.40 5.13 3.11
C LEU A 102 -10.42 6.10 3.75
N ARG A 103 -11.61 6.27 3.17
CA ARG A 103 -12.68 7.10 3.78
C ARG A 103 -13.18 6.59 5.13
N HIS A 104 -12.95 5.32 5.43
CA HIS A 104 -13.41 4.64 6.65
C HIS A 104 -12.30 4.47 7.70
N VAL A 105 -11.11 4.98 7.41
CA VAL A 105 -9.99 5.03 8.37
C VAL A 105 -10.34 5.99 9.49
N LYS A 106 -10.12 5.58 10.73
CA LYS A 106 -10.29 6.41 11.92
C LYS A 106 -9.35 7.62 11.87
N THR A 107 -9.71 8.70 12.56
CA THR A 107 -8.98 9.98 12.51
C THR A 107 -8.03 10.20 13.69
N PHE A 108 -7.98 9.27 14.64
CA PHE A 108 -7.17 9.36 15.86
C PHE A 108 -6.20 8.18 15.96
N GLU A 109 -4.98 8.44 16.44
CA GLU A 109 -3.95 7.42 16.65
C GLU A 109 -4.13 6.73 18.02
N PRO A 110 -3.75 5.42 18.14
CA PRO A 110 -3.12 4.59 17.13
C PRO A 110 -4.07 3.93 16.12
N ASP A 111 -5.36 4.05 16.32
CA ASP A 111 -6.39 3.38 15.51
C ASP A 111 -6.32 3.75 14.03
N ALA A 112 -5.96 5.01 13.72
CA ALA A 112 -5.79 5.45 12.35
C ALA A 112 -4.64 4.70 11.64
N LEU A 113 -3.55 4.44 12.34
CA LEU A 113 -2.44 3.65 11.80
C LEU A 113 -2.83 2.18 11.62
N VAL A 114 -3.50 1.59 12.60
CA VAL A 114 -4.02 0.22 12.53
C VAL A 114 -4.92 0.06 11.30
N ASP A 115 -5.88 0.96 11.12
CA ASP A 115 -6.78 0.94 9.96
C ASP A 115 -6.03 1.07 8.62
N LYS A 116 -5.04 1.96 8.53
CA LYS A 116 -4.22 2.13 7.32
C LYS A 116 -3.44 0.85 6.99
N LEU A 117 -2.91 0.17 7.99
CA LEU A 117 -2.21 -1.10 7.80
C LEU A 117 -3.17 -2.20 7.33
N ILE A 118 -4.38 -2.28 7.89
CA ILE A 118 -5.42 -3.22 7.42
C ILE A 118 -5.81 -2.91 5.96
N VAL A 119 -6.01 -1.64 5.62
CA VAL A 119 -6.30 -1.24 4.22
C VAL A 119 -5.14 -1.60 3.30
N GLY A 120 -3.89 -1.36 3.72
CA GLY A 120 -2.69 -1.81 2.99
C GLY A 120 -2.73 -3.33 2.73
N ALA A 121 -3.00 -4.12 3.76
CA ALA A 121 -3.11 -5.58 3.61
C ALA A 121 -4.15 -5.99 2.56
N TYR A 122 -5.34 -5.40 2.54
CA TYR A 122 -6.35 -5.69 1.53
C TYR A 122 -5.91 -5.30 0.11
N ILE A 123 -5.19 -4.19 -0.05
CA ILE A 123 -4.63 -3.78 -1.34
C ILE A 123 -3.65 -4.82 -1.86
N GLU A 124 -2.73 -5.31 -1.01
CA GLU A 124 -1.76 -6.35 -1.37
C GLU A 124 -2.44 -7.69 -1.70
N ALA A 125 -3.40 -8.12 -0.88
CA ALA A 125 -4.16 -9.33 -1.12
C ALA A 125 -4.90 -9.28 -2.48
N ARG A 126 -5.52 -8.12 -2.80
CA ARG A 126 -6.19 -7.92 -4.08
C ARG A 126 -5.21 -7.88 -5.25
N SER A 127 -4.04 -7.31 -5.06
CA SER A 127 -2.94 -7.36 -6.05
C SER A 127 -2.52 -8.80 -6.34
N CYS A 128 -2.32 -9.63 -5.31
CA CYS A 128 -2.02 -11.05 -5.47
C CYS A 128 -3.08 -11.77 -6.33
N GLU A 129 -4.36 -11.59 -5.99
CA GLU A 129 -5.45 -12.23 -6.75
C GLU A 129 -5.45 -11.79 -8.21
N ARG A 130 -5.34 -10.49 -8.48
CA ARG A 130 -5.36 -9.93 -9.83
C ARG A 130 -4.16 -10.40 -10.65
N PHE A 131 -2.96 -10.42 -10.09
CA PHE A 131 -1.77 -10.93 -10.77
C PHE A 131 -1.89 -12.41 -11.09
N ALA A 132 -2.32 -13.22 -10.11
CA ALA A 132 -2.50 -14.65 -10.32
C ALA A 132 -3.53 -14.96 -11.42
N LYS A 133 -4.64 -14.20 -11.46
CA LYS A 133 -5.69 -14.39 -12.47
C LYS A 133 -5.30 -13.86 -13.84
N LEU A 134 -4.54 -12.77 -13.93
CA LEU A 134 -4.14 -12.19 -15.21
C LEU A 134 -2.97 -12.91 -15.87
N ALA A 135 -2.03 -13.43 -15.09
CA ALA A 135 -0.81 -14.04 -15.61
C ALA A 135 -1.05 -15.11 -16.71
N PRO A 136 -2.06 -16.00 -16.62
CA PRO A 136 -2.34 -17.00 -17.66
C PRO A 136 -2.94 -16.42 -18.95
N HIS A 137 -3.43 -15.16 -18.94
CA HIS A 137 -4.18 -14.54 -20.03
C HIS A 137 -3.42 -13.47 -20.79
N VAL A 138 -2.16 -13.25 -20.44
CA VAL A 138 -1.26 -12.31 -21.10
C VAL A 138 -0.09 -13.07 -21.73
N ASP A 139 0.73 -12.40 -22.52
CA ASP A 139 1.92 -13.04 -23.08
C ASP A 139 2.91 -13.47 -21.98
N LYS A 140 3.86 -14.34 -22.37
CA LYS A 140 4.79 -14.95 -21.43
C LYS A 140 5.62 -13.93 -20.63
N ARG A 141 6.06 -12.85 -21.27
CA ARG A 141 6.90 -11.83 -20.61
C ARG A 141 6.15 -11.13 -19.47
N LEU A 142 4.93 -10.68 -19.75
CA LEU A 142 4.08 -10.02 -18.78
C LEU A 142 3.53 -11.00 -17.73
N GLY A 143 3.22 -12.22 -18.12
CA GLY A 143 2.79 -13.29 -17.23
C GLY A 143 3.87 -13.65 -16.21
N ASP A 144 5.11 -13.86 -16.65
CA ASP A 144 6.26 -14.13 -15.77
C ASP A 144 6.48 -12.97 -14.78
N PHE A 145 6.32 -11.74 -15.24
CA PHE A 145 6.41 -10.56 -14.37
C PHE A 145 5.32 -10.57 -13.29
N TYR A 146 4.06 -10.81 -13.65
CA TYR A 146 2.98 -10.90 -12.67
C TYR A 146 3.20 -12.03 -11.65
N ILE A 147 3.66 -13.20 -12.10
CA ILE A 147 3.98 -14.31 -11.19
C ILE A 147 5.14 -13.94 -10.24
N SER A 148 6.15 -13.20 -10.71
CA SER A 148 7.27 -12.78 -9.87
C SER A 148 6.85 -11.86 -8.71
N LEU A 149 5.77 -11.09 -8.89
CA LEU A 149 5.24 -10.19 -7.86
C LEU A 149 4.48 -10.93 -6.74
N LEU A 150 3.89 -12.09 -7.00
CA LEU A 150 2.99 -12.77 -6.05
C LEU A 150 3.64 -13.01 -4.69
N ARG A 151 4.93 -13.33 -4.67
CA ARG A 151 5.64 -13.64 -3.43
C ARG A 151 5.86 -12.40 -2.55
N SER A 152 6.18 -11.26 -3.15
CA SER A 152 6.35 -9.99 -2.42
C SER A 152 5.01 -9.48 -1.90
N GLU A 153 3.99 -9.42 -2.75
CA GLU A 153 2.66 -8.96 -2.37
C GLU A 153 2.04 -9.81 -1.23
N ALA A 154 2.21 -11.15 -1.29
CA ALA A 154 1.75 -12.04 -0.23
C ALA A 154 2.48 -11.80 1.10
N ARG A 155 3.78 -11.46 1.06
CA ARG A 155 4.55 -11.10 2.25
C ARG A 155 4.10 -9.74 2.78
N HIS A 156 3.94 -8.74 1.91
CA HIS A 156 3.45 -7.41 2.29
C HIS A 156 2.09 -7.49 3.00
N TYR A 157 1.17 -8.30 2.48
CA TYR A 157 -0.10 -8.59 3.14
C TYR A 157 0.08 -9.08 4.60
N GLN A 158 0.96 -10.07 4.79
CA GLN A 158 1.22 -10.63 6.12
C GLN A 158 1.89 -9.62 7.04
N ASP A 159 2.87 -8.87 6.54
CA ASP A 159 3.58 -7.84 7.31
C ASP A 159 2.63 -6.73 7.77
N TYR A 160 1.74 -6.26 6.90
CA TYR A 160 0.75 -5.26 7.25
C TYR A 160 -0.19 -5.71 8.36
N LEU A 161 -0.74 -6.94 8.28
CA LEU A 161 -1.64 -7.46 9.32
C LEU A 161 -0.90 -7.72 10.64
N THR A 162 0.32 -8.24 10.59
CA THR A 162 1.15 -8.45 11.76
C THR A 162 1.42 -7.12 12.47
N LEU A 163 1.85 -6.10 11.74
CA LEU A 163 2.09 -4.77 12.28
C LEU A 163 0.80 -4.14 12.85
N ALA A 164 -0.34 -4.30 12.18
CA ALA A 164 -1.61 -3.81 12.67
C ALA A 164 -1.97 -4.43 14.02
N GLN A 165 -1.80 -5.76 14.16
CA GLN A 165 -2.07 -6.46 15.42
C GLN A 165 -1.07 -6.10 16.52
N GLU A 166 0.20 -5.90 16.18
CA GLU A 166 1.24 -5.52 17.14
C GLU A 166 1.07 -4.10 17.67
N ILE A 167 0.59 -3.18 16.83
CA ILE A 167 0.35 -1.77 17.21
C ILE A 167 -0.94 -1.63 18.00
N ALA A 168 -1.97 -2.41 17.65
CA ALA A 168 -3.22 -2.45 18.39
C ALA A 168 -3.00 -3.16 19.74
N ASP A 169 -3.48 -2.56 20.82
CA ASP A 169 -3.53 -3.20 22.15
C ASP A 169 -4.86 -3.96 22.38
N PHE A 170 -5.58 -4.25 21.28
CA PHE A 170 -6.88 -4.95 21.24
C PHE A 170 -6.94 -5.90 20.04
N ASP A 171 -7.91 -6.79 20.01
CA ASP A 171 -8.18 -7.68 18.88
C ASP A 171 -8.70 -6.89 17.68
N ILE A 172 -7.99 -6.98 16.53
CA ILE A 172 -8.34 -6.27 15.30
C ILE A 172 -9.33 -7.03 14.41
N THR A 173 -9.80 -8.22 14.80
CA THR A 173 -10.63 -9.09 13.97
C THR A 173 -11.86 -8.38 13.41
N GLU A 174 -12.62 -7.70 14.27
CA GLU A 174 -13.82 -6.95 13.83
C GLU A 174 -13.46 -5.85 12.82
N ARG A 175 -12.29 -5.24 12.97
CA ARG A 175 -11.86 -4.17 12.10
C ARG A 175 -11.38 -4.72 10.73
N VAL A 176 -10.74 -5.87 10.74
CA VAL A 176 -10.37 -6.63 9.53
C VAL A 176 -11.64 -7.05 8.78
N GLU A 177 -12.62 -7.63 9.46
CA GLU A 177 -13.91 -8.01 8.87
C GLU A 177 -14.68 -6.81 8.28
N PHE A 178 -14.68 -5.68 8.97
CA PHE A 178 -15.31 -4.45 8.48
C PHE A 178 -14.70 -4.02 7.15
N PHE A 179 -13.38 -3.93 7.05
CA PHE A 179 -12.70 -3.57 5.80
C PHE A 179 -12.83 -4.66 4.74
N GLY A 180 -12.93 -5.93 5.11
CA GLY A 180 -13.20 -7.03 4.18
C GLY A 180 -14.56 -6.92 3.50
N ASN A 181 -15.60 -6.59 4.27
CA ASN A 181 -16.94 -6.37 3.71
C ASN A 181 -16.97 -5.15 2.79
N LEU A 182 -16.33 -4.06 3.19
CA LEU A 182 -16.22 -2.85 2.39
C LEU A 182 -15.44 -3.11 1.08
N GLU A 183 -14.36 -3.87 1.16
CA GLU A 183 -13.56 -4.29 0.02
C GLU A 183 -14.38 -5.13 -0.96
N ALA A 184 -15.12 -6.11 -0.45
CA ALA A 184 -16.00 -6.96 -1.25
C ALA A 184 -17.06 -6.13 -2.01
N ASP A 185 -17.66 -5.14 -1.35
CA ASP A 185 -18.61 -4.22 -1.98
C ASP A 185 -17.94 -3.39 -3.10
N LEU A 186 -16.75 -2.87 -2.85
CA LEU A 186 -16.00 -2.07 -3.81
C LEU A 186 -15.61 -2.84 -5.07
N ILE A 187 -15.19 -4.10 -4.94
CA ILE A 187 -14.78 -4.92 -6.10
C ILE A 187 -15.96 -5.57 -6.83
N SER A 188 -17.13 -5.67 -6.18
CA SER A 188 -18.35 -6.23 -6.78
C SER A 188 -19.19 -5.18 -7.49
N THR A 189 -19.06 -3.91 -7.10
CA THR A 189 -19.80 -2.81 -7.73
C THR A 189 -19.23 -2.49 -9.10
N PRO A 190 -20.05 -2.39 -10.15
CA PRO A 190 -19.59 -2.03 -11.49
C PRO A 190 -18.87 -0.67 -11.54
N ASP A 191 -17.88 -0.58 -12.42
CA ASP A 191 -17.09 0.63 -12.65
C ASP A 191 -17.17 1.04 -14.12
N GLU A 192 -17.58 2.29 -14.40
CA GLU A 192 -17.54 2.88 -15.74
C GLU A 192 -16.10 3.12 -16.22
N ASP A 193 -15.20 3.47 -15.31
CA ASP A 193 -13.76 3.66 -15.58
C ASP A 193 -12.98 2.45 -15.05
N PHE A 194 -12.80 1.44 -15.91
CA PHE A 194 -12.17 0.19 -15.55
C PHE A 194 -10.67 0.36 -15.27
N LYS A 195 -10.24 -0.03 -14.06
CA LYS A 195 -8.86 0.00 -13.57
C LYS A 195 -8.48 -1.36 -13.00
N PHE A 196 -7.20 -1.52 -12.65
CA PHE A 196 -6.69 -2.78 -12.12
C PHE A 196 -7.42 -3.28 -10.85
N HIS A 197 -7.89 -2.37 -9.98
CA HIS A 197 -8.67 -2.69 -8.78
C HIS A 197 -10.15 -2.30 -8.89
N SER A 198 -10.66 -2.12 -10.09
CA SER A 198 -12.09 -1.89 -10.30
C SER A 198 -12.92 -3.13 -10.03
N GLY A 199 -14.23 -2.92 -9.83
CA GLY A 199 -15.22 -3.95 -9.97
C GLY A 199 -15.38 -4.40 -11.43
N ASN A 200 -16.48 -5.08 -11.72
CA ASN A 200 -16.79 -5.47 -13.10
C ASN A 200 -16.95 -4.22 -13.99
N PRO A 201 -16.58 -4.29 -15.28
CA PRO A 201 -16.92 -3.24 -16.22
C PRO A 201 -18.44 -3.02 -16.27
N ALA A 202 -18.89 -1.76 -16.27
CA ALA A 202 -20.30 -1.40 -16.39
C ALA A 202 -20.80 -1.55 -17.83
#